data_658c43867d589cd213850ff22433a5a4
#
_entry.id   658c43867d589cd213850ff22433a5a4
#
_cell.length_a   1.000
_cell.length_b   1.000
_cell.length_c   1.000
_cell.angle_alpha   90.00
_cell.angle_beta   90.00
_cell.angle_gamma   90.00
#
_symmetry.space_group_name_H-M   'P 1'
#
loop_
_entity.id
_entity.type
_entity.pdbx_description
1 polymer ?
#
loop_
_entity_poly.entity_id
_entity_poly.type
_entity_poly.pdbx_seq_one_letter_code
_entity_poly.pdbx_strand_id
1 'polypeptide(L)'
;MKEKKVILKLRGVTKEFEEGQVLKSTDLDIYEGEFVTLLGPSGCGKTTTLRIIAGFEEATTGQVLIEERDVTSLPPYKRNVNTVFQNYALFPHMNIFKNVSYSLVEKKISKKEIKERVTKLLEMVQLGKMEGRMPNQLSGGQKQRVAIARALANEPKILLLDEPLAALDLKLRQTMQLELKTLQKSLGITFVFVTHDQEEALTMSDRIVVMNKGNLEQIGTPKEIYEQPKTKFVADFIGESNIFEASVVANEEETLTLMMENGHVKANGTGFKNEEIVYICVRPENVRITKEIVEGFTLKGFVADQIYAGSVMRTIIHLPNGDVVKVNTHPMETPLEIGSLVNISWDVDKAVIMHTTEDTVYDAIEFGLLNSQGGLEVNEK
;
A
#
# COMPACT_ATOMS: atom_id res chain seq x y z
N MET A 1 22.73 16.52 3.67
CA MET A 1 21.99 15.31 4.12
C MET A 1 22.94 14.15 4.05
N LYS A 2 23.05 13.29 5.11
CA LYS A 2 23.85 12.05 4.99
C LYS A 2 23.18 11.17 3.92
N GLU A 3 23.95 10.70 2.94
CA GLU A 3 23.47 9.68 2.01
C GLU A 3 22.93 8.49 2.80
N LYS A 4 21.68 8.13 2.55
CA LYS A 4 21.08 6.95 3.17
C LYS A 4 21.74 5.71 2.56
N LYS A 5 22.36 4.88 3.39
CA LYS A 5 23.00 3.64 2.96
C LYS A 5 21.95 2.63 2.54
N VAL A 6 22.09 2.07 1.34
CA VAL A 6 21.24 0.97 0.88
C VAL A 6 21.67 -0.32 1.57
N ILE A 7 20.73 -1.03 2.22
CA ILE A 7 20.99 -2.28 2.92
C ILE A 7 20.55 -3.51 2.15
N LEU A 8 19.48 -3.37 1.34
CA LEU A 8 18.95 -4.43 0.49
C LEU A 8 18.74 -3.89 -0.93
N LYS A 9 19.17 -4.66 -1.93
CA LYS A 9 18.92 -4.36 -3.34
C LYS A 9 18.31 -5.58 -4.02
N LEU A 10 17.25 -5.37 -4.77
CA LEU A 10 16.77 -6.28 -5.79
C LEU A 10 17.19 -5.71 -7.14
N ARG A 11 17.73 -6.54 -8.04
CA ARG A 11 18.19 -6.15 -9.37
C ARG A 11 17.66 -7.11 -10.41
N GLY A 12 16.71 -6.65 -11.22
CA GLY A 12 16.07 -7.43 -12.28
C GLY A 12 15.45 -8.74 -11.77
N VAL A 13 14.96 -8.76 -10.52
CA VAL A 13 14.42 -9.97 -9.91
C VAL A 13 13.09 -10.33 -10.55
N THR A 14 12.99 -11.57 -11.06
CA THR A 14 11.73 -12.12 -11.59
C THR A 14 11.38 -13.40 -10.87
N LYS A 15 10.09 -13.76 -10.91
CA LYS A 15 9.63 -15.10 -10.49
C LYS A 15 8.55 -15.61 -11.41
N GLU A 16 8.77 -16.77 -11.94
CA GLU A 16 7.85 -17.53 -12.75
C GLU A 16 7.59 -18.89 -12.08
N PHE A 17 6.34 -19.30 -12.03
CA PHE A 17 5.89 -20.63 -11.62
C PHE A 17 5.28 -21.34 -12.84
N GLU A 18 4.92 -22.62 -12.71
CA GLU A 18 4.25 -23.38 -13.78
C GLU A 18 2.95 -22.70 -14.28
N GLU A 19 2.26 -21.97 -13.38
CA GLU A 19 1.00 -21.25 -13.64
C GLU A 19 1.20 -19.86 -14.27
N GLY A 20 2.46 -19.38 -14.40
CA GLY A 20 2.81 -18.11 -15.00
C GLY A 20 3.74 -17.23 -14.16
N GLN A 21 4.01 -16.02 -14.70
CA GLN A 21 4.91 -15.06 -14.09
C GLN A 21 4.20 -14.26 -12.99
N VAL A 22 4.65 -14.43 -11.73
CA VAL A 22 4.11 -13.76 -10.55
C VAL A 22 4.85 -12.47 -10.22
N LEU A 23 6.16 -12.39 -10.52
CA LEU A 23 6.97 -11.20 -10.31
C LEU A 23 7.68 -10.85 -11.60
N LYS A 24 7.38 -9.68 -12.15
CA LYS A 24 8.06 -9.12 -13.31
C LYS A 24 9.39 -8.49 -12.89
N SER A 25 10.23 -8.11 -13.85
CA SER A 25 11.55 -7.53 -13.56
C SER A 25 11.47 -6.40 -12.52
N THR A 26 12.02 -6.69 -11.34
CA THR A 26 11.88 -5.83 -10.16
C THR A 26 13.22 -5.30 -9.72
N ASP A 27 13.33 -3.98 -9.69
CA ASP A 27 14.44 -3.21 -9.13
C ASP A 27 13.95 -2.44 -7.90
N LEU A 28 14.56 -2.70 -6.74
CA LEU A 28 14.17 -2.06 -5.48
C LEU A 28 15.38 -1.85 -4.58
N ASP A 29 15.56 -0.62 -4.10
CA ASP A 29 16.51 -0.26 -3.07
C ASP A 29 15.79 -0.01 -1.75
N ILE A 30 16.24 -0.67 -0.68
CA ILE A 30 15.78 -0.47 0.69
C ILE A 30 16.93 0.08 1.52
N TYR A 31 16.68 1.17 2.26
CA TYR A 31 17.70 1.88 3.03
C TYR A 31 17.80 1.37 4.47
N GLU A 32 18.99 1.50 5.05
CA GLU A 32 19.24 1.11 6.44
C GLU A 32 18.35 1.91 7.40
N GLY A 33 17.68 1.20 8.32
CA GLY A 33 16.82 1.78 9.35
C GLY A 33 15.47 2.31 8.87
N GLU A 34 15.05 2.05 7.61
CA GLU A 34 13.72 2.45 7.15
C GLU A 34 12.65 1.38 7.40
N PHE A 35 11.42 1.83 7.49
CA PHE A 35 10.21 1.01 7.48
C PHE A 35 9.61 1.06 6.08
N VAL A 36 9.80 0.00 5.28
CA VAL A 36 9.25 -0.12 3.92
C VAL A 36 8.09 -1.08 3.90
N THR A 37 6.99 -0.67 3.28
CA THR A 37 5.82 -1.53 3.09
C THR A 37 5.64 -1.91 1.62
N LEU A 38 5.51 -3.21 1.35
CA LEU A 38 5.03 -3.75 0.08
C LEU A 38 3.50 -3.83 0.16
N LEU A 39 2.80 -3.01 -0.61
CA LEU A 39 1.36 -2.86 -0.59
C LEU A 39 0.76 -3.22 -1.95
N GLY A 40 -0.39 -3.88 -1.98
CA GLY A 40 -1.08 -4.21 -3.23
C GLY A 40 -2.17 -5.26 -3.03
N PRO A 41 -2.98 -5.57 -4.05
CA PRO A 41 -4.03 -6.58 -3.98
C PRO A 41 -3.47 -7.99 -3.77
N SER A 42 -4.34 -8.94 -3.44
CA SER A 42 -3.95 -10.35 -3.31
C SER A 42 -3.41 -10.88 -4.63
N GLY A 43 -2.34 -11.68 -4.58
CA GLY A 43 -1.74 -12.29 -5.76
C GLY A 43 -0.78 -11.39 -6.57
N CYS A 44 -0.54 -10.12 -6.18
CA CYS A 44 0.34 -9.22 -6.94
C CYS A 44 1.86 -9.45 -6.74
N GLY A 45 2.28 -10.45 -5.95
CA GLY A 45 3.69 -10.81 -5.80
C GLY A 45 4.37 -10.37 -4.49
N LYS A 46 3.69 -9.69 -3.54
CA LYS A 46 4.27 -9.19 -2.27
C LYS A 46 4.95 -10.28 -1.43
N THR A 47 4.20 -11.30 -1.04
CA THR A 47 4.71 -12.44 -0.25
C THR A 47 5.80 -13.19 -1.01
N THR A 48 5.68 -13.33 -2.33
CA THR A 48 6.72 -13.94 -3.17
C THR A 48 8.01 -13.12 -3.11
N THR A 49 7.93 -11.80 -3.25
CA THR A 49 9.09 -10.89 -3.11
C THR A 49 9.73 -11.02 -1.73
N LEU A 50 8.92 -11.01 -0.67
CA LEU A 50 9.42 -11.18 0.70
C LEU A 50 10.10 -12.54 0.89
N ARG A 51 9.54 -13.63 0.34
CA ARG A 51 10.11 -14.99 0.41
C ARG A 51 11.42 -15.10 -0.36
N ILE A 52 11.54 -14.41 -1.51
CA ILE A 52 12.79 -14.32 -2.28
C ILE A 52 13.87 -13.60 -1.45
N ILE A 53 13.54 -12.48 -0.81
CA ILE A 53 14.47 -11.77 0.08
C ILE A 53 14.91 -12.67 1.25
N ALA A 54 13.97 -13.40 1.84
CA ALA A 54 14.23 -14.32 2.95
C ALA A 54 15.03 -15.57 2.54
N GLY A 55 15.03 -15.94 1.25
CA GLY A 55 15.64 -17.17 0.73
C GLY A 55 14.78 -18.42 0.90
N PHE A 56 13.47 -18.26 1.15
CA PHE A 56 12.49 -19.34 1.13
C PHE A 56 11.96 -19.65 -0.27
N GLU A 57 12.22 -18.75 -1.22
CA GLU A 57 11.88 -18.90 -2.63
C GLU A 57 13.06 -18.45 -3.47
N GLU A 58 13.35 -19.17 -4.55
CA GLU A 58 14.42 -18.83 -5.49
C GLU A 58 13.86 -17.89 -6.57
N ALA A 59 14.61 -16.81 -6.89
CA ALA A 59 14.30 -15.99 -8.05
C ALA A 59 14.52 -16.78 -9.35
N THR A 60 13.67 -16.54 -10.35
CA THR A 60 13.90 -17.12 -11.69
C THR A 60 15.06 -16.44 -12.38
N THR A 61 15.15 -15.10 -12.28
CA THR A 61 16.30 -14.31 -12.75
C THR A 61 16.59 -13.19 -11.77
N GLY A 62 17.71 -12.49 -11.97
CA GLY A 62 18.10 -11.33 -11.19
C GLY A 62 18.89 -11.66 -9.94
N GLN A 63 19.13 -10.66 -9.11
CA GLN A 63 20.00 -10.74 -7.94
C GLN A 63 19.38 -10.10 -6.71
N VAL A 64 19.65 -10.69 -5.54
CA VAL A 64 19.34 -10.15 -4.22
C VAL A 64 20.64 -9.86 -3.50
N LEU A 65 20.90 -8.59 -3.18
CA LEU A 65 22.08 -8.18 -2.43
C LEU A 65 21.69 -7.64 -1.05
N ILE A 66 22.35 -8.13 -0.01
CA ILE A 66 22.20 -7.64 1.36
C ILE A 66 23.58 -7.17 1.83
N GLU A 67 23.69 -5.91 2.28
CA GLU A 67 24.95 -5.27 2.64
C GLU A 67 26.01 -5.42 1.51
N GLU A 68 25.61 -5.17 0.26
CA GLU A 68 26.41 -5.32 -0.98
C GLU A 68 26.87 -6.77 -1.29
N ARG A 69 26.50 -7.75 -0.46
CA ARG A 69 26.80 -9.16 -0.70
C ARG A 69 25.65 -9.82 -1.46
N ASP A 70 25.98 -10.51 -2.52
CA ASP A 70 25.03 -11.37 -3.24
C ASP A 70 24.62 -12.56 -2.36
N VAL A 71 23.32 -12.65 -2.07
CA VAL A 71 22.70 -13.71 -1.26
C VAL A 71 21.70 -14.52 -2.07
N THR A 72 21.62 -14.33 -3.39
CA THR A 72 20.60 -14.92 -4.26
C THR A 72 20.46 -16.43 -4.07
N SER A 73 21.60 -17.16 -4.07
CA SER A 73 21.65 -18.62 -3.89
C SER A 73 21.81 -19.08 -2.45
N LEU A 74 21.87 -18.15 -1.48
CA LEU A 74 22.08 -18.53 -0.07
C LEU A 74 20.76 -18.98 0.56
N PRO A 75 20.76 -20.10 1.31
CA PRO A 75 19.61 -20.55 2.08
C PRO A 75 19.26 -19.56 3.21
N PRO A 76 18.01 -19.56 3.74
CA PRO A 76 17.53 -18.60 4.72
C PRO A 76 18.43 -18.42 5.94
N TYR A 77 18.93 -19.52 6.51
CA TYR A 77 19.77 -19.48 7.72
C TYR A 77 21.16 -18.86 7.54
N LYS A 78 21.58 -18.59 6.29
CA LYS A 78 22.84 -17.89 5.96
C LYS A 78 22.64 -16.43 5.62
N ARG A 79 21.40 -15.96 5.55
CA ARG A 79 21.08 -14.55 5.30
C ARG A 79 20.91 -13.80 6.62
N ASN A 80 21.35 -12.53 6.65
CA ASN A 80 21.24 -11.70 7.86
C ASN A 80 19.86 -11.03 7.94
N VAL A 81 18.80 -11.83 7.74
CA VAL A 81 17.41 -11.44 7.82
C VAL A 81 16.62 -12.42 8.67
N ASN A 82 15.55 -11.97 9.32
CA ASN A 82 14.62 -12.86 10.01
C ASN A 82 13.20 -12.53 9.57
N THR A 83 12.34 -13.56 9.57
CA THR A 83 10.95 -13.44 9.12
C THR A 83 9.97 -13.72 10.25
N VAL A 84 8.94 -12.88 10.36
CA VAL A 84 7.73 -13.11 11.15
C VAL A 84 6.62 -13.47 10.17
N PHE A 85 6.10 -14.70 10.28
CA PHE A 85 5.05 -15.21 9.40
C PHE A 85 3.66 -14.79 9.88
N GLN A 86 2.69 -14.77 8.99
CA GLN A 86 1.30 -14.42 9.24
C GLN A 86 0.65 -15.22 10.39
N ASN A 87 0.98 -16.51 10.51
CA ASN A 87 0.50 -17.39 11.60
C ASN A 87 1.40 -17.38 12.85
N TYR A 88 2.38 -16.45 12.90
CA TYR A 88 3.40 -16.31 13.94
C TYR A 88 4.35 -17.51 14.09
N ALA A 89 3.98 -18.69 13.64
CA ALA A 89 4.74 -19.95 13.66
C ALA A 89 5.45 -20.24 15.00
N LEU A 90 4.79 -19.96 16.12
CA LEU A 90 5.33 -20.27 17.45
C LEU A 90 5.36 -21.79 17.67
N PHE A 91 6.41 -22.28 18.32
CA PHE A 91 6.52 -23.68 18.70
C PHE A 91 5.49 -23.99 19.82
N PRO A 92 4.44 -24.78 19.55
CA PRO A 92 3.32 -24.94 20.50
C PRO A 92 3.69 -25.69 21.77
N HIS A 93 4.74 -26.51 21.72
CA HIS A 93 5.27 -27.32 22.83
C HIS A 93 6.33 -26.62 23.67
N MET A 94 6.65 -25.35 23.35
CA MET A 94 7.62 -24.52 24.06
C MET A 94 6.95 -23.32 24.70
N ASN A 95 7.37 -22.97 25.92
CA ASN A 95 6.94 -21.71 26.54
C ASN A 95 7.56 -20.48 25.81
N ILE A 96 7.16 -19.27 26.21
CA ILE A 96 7.62 -18.02 25.59
C ILE A 96 9.14 -17.92 25.63
N PHE A 97 9.75 -18.16 26.81
CA PHE A 97 11.20 -18.08 26.95
C PHE A 97 11.94 -19.02 25.99
N LYS A 98 11.48 -20.27 25.89
CA LYS A 98 12.08 -21.25 24.97
C LYS A 98 11.87 -20.91 23.51
N ASN A 99 10.68 -20.33 23.16
CA ASN A 99 10.44 -19.84 21.80
C ASN A 99 11.44 -18.76 21.39
N VAL A 100 11.66 -17.76 22.26
CA VAL A 100 12.58 -16.64 21.96
C VAL A 100 14.04 -17.10 22.01
N SER A 101 14.40 -18.00 22.93
CA SER A 101 15.78 -18.47 23.09
C SER A 101 16.22 -19.52 22.08
N TYR A 102 15.29 -20.09 21.29
CA TYR A 102 15.53 -21.24 20.42
C TYR A 102 16.78 -21.09 19.54
N SER A 103 16.83 -20.00 18.77
CA SER A 103 17.96 -19.73 17.88
C SER A 103 19.29 -19.48 18.60
N LEU A 104 19.24 -18.93 19.80
CA LEU A 104 20.44 -18.70 20.62
C LEU A 104 21.00 -20.02 21.17
N VAL A 105 20.11 -20.94 21.52
CA VAL A 105 20.52 -22.29 21.94
C VAL A 105 21.18 -23.04 20.81
N GLU A 106 20.60 -23.01 19.59
CA GLU A 106 21.19 -23.61 18.39
C GLU A 106 22.58 -23.02 18.07
N LYS A 107 22.78 -21.72 18.29
CA LYS A 107 24.06 -21.04 18.15
C LYS A 107 25.05 -21.33 19.31
N LYS A 108 24.67 -22.17 20.28
CA LYS A 108 25.46 -22.54 21.44
C LYS A 108 25.90 -21.34 22.31
N ILE A 109 25.09 -20.29 22.37
CA ILE A 109 25.31 -19.14 23.25
C ILE A 109 25.22 -19.58 24.71
N SER A 110 25.98 -18.92 25.61
CA SER A 110 25.98 -19.27 27.04
C SER A 110 24.61 -19.07 27.68
N LYS A 111 24.26 -19.95 28.66
CA LYS A 111 22.95 -19.85 29.36
C LYS A 111 22.77 -18.51 30.05
N LYS A 112 23.82 -17.87 30.55
CA LYS A 112 23.78 -16.56 31.18
C LYS A 112 23.39 -15.49 30.17
N GLU A 113 24.08 -15.45 29.04
CA GLU A 113 23.81 -14.50 27.96
C GLU A 113 22.43 -14.69 27.34
N ILE A 114 21.99 -15.96 27.13
CA ILE A 114 20.62 -16.27 26.67
C ILE A 114 19.59 -15.65 27.62
N LYS A 115 19.74 -15.85 28.94
CA LYS A 115 18.81 -15.32 29.93
C LYS A 115 18.75 -13.79 29.87
N GLU A 116 19.90 -13.12 29.86
CA GLU A 116 19.98 -11.65 29.81
C GLU A 116 19.32 -11.10 28.53
N ARG A 117 19.67 -11.67 27.36
CA ARG A 117 19.15 -11.25 26.06
C ARG A 117 17.64 -11.48 25.93
N VAL A 118 17.14 -12.68 26.30
CA VAL A 118 15.72 -13.01 26.21
C VAL A 118 14.90 -12.16 27.18
N THR A 119 15.35 -11.94 28.41
CA THR A 119 14.66 -11.07 29.38
C THR A 119 14.53 -9.65 28.80
N LYS A 120 15.62 -9.07 28.30
CA LYS A 120 15.60 -7.74 27.66
C LYS A 120 14.61 -7.67 26.48
N LEU A 121 14.59 -8.69 25.61
CA LEU A 121 13.67 -8.73 24.46
C LEU A 121 12.22 -8.86 24.92
N LEU A 122 11.92 -9.69 25.91
CA LEU A 122 10.57 -9.83 26.46
C LEU A 122 10.08 -8.57 27.18
N GLU A 123 10.96 -7.85 27.86
CA GLU A 123 10.64 -6.53 28.44
C GLU A 123 10.34 -5.52 27.35
N MET A 124 11.15 -5.47 26.28
CA MET A 124 10.97 -4.58 25.14
C MET A 124 9.62 -4.77 24.45
N VAL A 125 9.13 -6.01 24.35
CA VAL A 125 7.80 -6.31 23.78
C VAL A 125 6.70 -6.39 24.85
N GLN A 126 6.94 -5.90 26.08
CA GLN A 126 5.98 -5.85 27.20
C GLN A 126 5.47 -7.22 27.67
N LEU A 127 6.28 -8.27 27.58
CA LEU A 127 5.96 -9.64 27.99
C LEU A 127 6.86 -10.18 29.10
N GLY A 128 7.65 -9.34 29.77
CA GLY A 128 8.66 -9.75 30.76
C GLY A 128 8.14 -10.64 31.92
N LYS A 129 6.84 -10.48 32.31
CA LYS A 129 6.22 -11.30 33.37
C LYS A 129 5.54 -12.59 32.84
N MET A 130 5.68 -12.90 31.56
CA MET A 130 4.93 -13.99 30.90
C MET A 130 5.84 -15.11 30.35
N GLU A 131 7.14 -15.11 30.68
CA GLU A 131 8.17 -15.98 30.10
C GLU A 131 7.85 -17.49 30.20
N GLY A 132 7.12 -17.90 31.26
CA GLY A 132 6.73 -19.30 31.50
C GLY A 132 5.47 -19.75 30.77
N ARG A 133 4.67 -18.82 30.18
CA ARG A 133 3.40 -19.17 29.52
C ARG A 133 3.62 -19.92 28.22
N MET A 134 2.63 -20.74 27.85
CA MET A 134 2.57 -21.48 26.59
C MET A 134 1.83 -20.65 25.53
N PRO A 135 2.09 -20.86 24.23
CA PRO A 135 1.43 -20.12 23.14
C PRO A 135 -0.09 -20.16 23.14
N ASN A 136 -0.71 -21.27 23.60
CA ASN A 136 -2.16 -21.41 23.70
C ASN A 136 -2.78 -20.54 24.80
N GLN A 137 -1.99 -20.00 25.71
CA GLN A 137 -2.41 -19.12 26.81
C GLN A 137 -2.30 -17.61 26.43
N LEU A 138 -1.97 -17.32 25.16
CA LEU A 138 -1.71 -15.96 24.67
C LEU A 138 -2.81 -15.46 23.76
N SER A 139 -3.12 -14.16 23.84
CA SER A 139 -3.91 -13.47 22.82
C SER A 139 -3.15 -13.37 21.48
N GLY A 140 -3.84 -13.04 20.39
CA GLY A 140 -3.22 -12.84 19.06
C GLY A 140 -2.07 -11.83 19.09
N GLY A 141 -2.28 -10.66 19.67
CA GLY A 141 -1.25 -9.63 19.82
C GLY A 141 -0.06 -10.07 20.69
N GLN A 142 -0.31 -10.86 21.75
CA GLN A 142 0.78 -11.43 22.57
C GLN A 142 1.60 -12.46 21.77
N LYS A 143 0.94 -13.32 20.98
CA LYS A 143 1.65 -14.26 20.07
C LYS A 143 2.54 -13.54 19.08
N GLN A 144 2.03 -12.45 18.49
CA GLN A 144 2.78 -11.61 17.57
C GLN A 144 4.03 -11.02 18.24
N ARG A 145 3.89 -10.43 19.43
CA ARG A 145 5.03 -9.88 20.20
C ARG A 145 6.08 -10.94 20.51
N VAL A 146 5.67 -12.16 20.85
CA VAL A 146 6.61 -13.29 21.03
C VAL A 146 7.34 -13.63 19.72
N ALA A 147 6.64 -13.68 18.59
CA ALA A 147 7.25 -13.95 17.29
C ALA A 147 8.28 -12.86 16.90
N ILE A 148 7.96 -11.60 17.15
CA ILE A 148 8.89 -10.47 16.94
C ILE A 148 10.10 -10.60 17.86
N ALA A 149 9.92 -10.85 19.16
CA ALA A 149 11.03 -11.04 20.10
C ALA A 149 11.93 -12.21 19.69
N ARG A 150 11.35 -13.33 19.23
CA ARG A 150 12.08 -14.47 18.68
C ARG A 150 12.89 -14.09 17.43
N ALA A 151 12.30 -13.33 16.53
CA ALA A 151 12.97 -12.89 15.33
C ALA A 151 14.15 -11.93 15.65
N LEU A 152 13.97 -11.04 16.63
CA LEU A 152 14.97 -10.11 17.10
C LEU A 152 16.11 -10.75 17.89
N ALA A 153 15.92 -11.97 18.44
CA ALA A 153 16.93 -12.65 19.24
C ALA A 153 18.24 -12.89 18.46
N ASN A 154 18.16 -12.99 17.15
CA ASN A 154 19.31 -13.14 16.25
C ASN A 154 20.02 -11.84 15.89
N GLU A 155 19.51 -10.68 16.34
CA GLU A 155 20.02 -9.34 15.97
C GLU A 155 20.11 -9.14 14.45
N PRO A 156 19.00 -9.38 13.71
CA PRO A 156 19.01 -9.29 12.25
C PRO A 156 19.20 -7.83 11.80
N LYS A 157 19.79 -7.63 10.63
CA LYS A 157 19.84 -6.31 9.98
C LYS A 157 18.51 -5.90 9.37
N ILE A 158 17.73 -6.88 8.91
CA ILE A 158 16.43 -6.69 8.28
C ILE A 158 15.42 -7.63 8.93
N LEU A 159 14.28 -7.09 9.35
CA LEU A 159 13.13 -7.87 9.80
C LEU A 159 12.06 -7.85 8.72
N LEU A 160 11.68 -9.05 8.28
CA LEU A 160 10.64 -9.28 7.27
C LEU A 160 9.35 -9.66 7.98
N LEU A 161 8.25 -9.01 7.63
CA LEU A 161 6.95 -9.15 8.29
C LEU A 161 5.89 -9.47 7.24
N ASP A 162 5.38 -10.70 7.22
CA ASP A 162 4.39 -11.16 6.25
C ASP A 162 2.98 -11.10 6.86
N GLU A 163 2.22 -10.05 6.53
CA GLU A 163 0.86 -9.76 7.01
C GLU A 163 0.67 -9.97 8.54
N PRO A 164 1.53 -9.43 9.40
CA PRO A 164 1.54 -9.80 10.81
C PRO A 164 0.32 -9.31 11.60
N LEU A 165 -0.43 -8.33 11.07
CA LEU A 165 -1.58 -7.72 11.73
C LEU A 165 -2.93 -8.24 11.22
N ALA A 166 -2.95 -9.07 10.16
CA ALA A 166 -4.17 -9.50 9.48
C ALA A 166 -5.18 -10.25 10.37
N ALA A 167 -4.70 -10.97 11.39
CA ALA A 167 -5.55 -11.76 12.30
C ALA A 167 -6.07 -10.99 13.53
N LEU A 168 -5.82 -9.67 13.61
CA LEU A 168 -6.19 -8.85 14.77
C LEU A 168 -7.47 -8.05 14.50
N ASP A 169 -8.26 -7.84 15.58
CA ASP A 169 -9.36 -6.88 15.55
C ASP A 169 -8.87 -5.44 15.36
N LEU A 170 -9.75 -4.54 14.92
CA LEU A 170 -9.40 -3.16 14.54
C LEU A 170 -8.66 -2.41 15.67
N LYS A 171 -9.17 -2.44 16.90
CA LYS A 171 -8.58 -1.69 18.01
C LYS A 171 -7.19 -2.20 18.39
N LEU A 172 -7.05 -3.52 18.43
CA LEU A 172 -5.76 -4.16 18.71
C LEU A 172 -4.77 -3.91 17.57
N ARG A 173 -5.23 -3.95 16.31
CA ARG A 173 -4.43 -3.65 15.14
C ARG A 173 -3.85 -2.24 15.20
N GLN A 174 -4.67 -1.21 15.44
CA GLN A 174 -4.22 0.17 15.60
C GLN A 174 -3.19 0.34 16.72
N THR A 175 -3.39 -0.32 17.86
CA THR A 175 -2.41 -0.33 18.94
C THR A 175 -1.09 -0.95 18.51
N MET A 176 -1.14 -2.10 17.83
CA MET A 176 0.04 -2.82 17.37
C MET A 176 0.81 -2.08 16.26
N GLN A 177 0.13 -1.32 15.40
CA GLN A 177 0.77 -0.44 14.40
C GLN A 177 1.71 0.57 15.09
N LEU A 178 1.20 1.29 16.10
CA LEU A 178 1.99 2.28 16.85
C LEU A 178 3.16 1.62 17.59
N GLU A 179 2.94 0.46 18.19
CA GLU A 179 3.98 -0.29 18.90
C GLU A 179 5.09 -0.76 17.95
N LEU A 180 4.72 -1.32 16.77
CA LEU A 180 5.69 -1.77 15.77
C LEU A 180 6.53 -0.60 15.24
N LYS A 181 5.92 0.53 14.94
CA LYS A 181 6.63 1.73 14.49
C LYS A 181 7.58 2.26 15.58
N THR A 182 7.14 2.30 16.83
CA THR A 182 7.95 2.71 17.97
C THR A 182 9.12 1.75 18.19
N LEU A 183 8.86 0.44 18.13
CA LEU A 183 9.86 -0.60 18.26
C LEU A 183 10.93 -0.48 17.17
N GLN A 184 10.53 -0.34 15.91
CA GLN A 184 11.43 -0.19 14.77
C GLN A 184 12.36 1.03 14.97
N LYS A 185 11.79 2.18 15.34
CA LYS A 185 12.56 3.41 15.61
C LYS A 185 13.56 3.24 16.76
N SER A 186 13.16 2.55 17.86
CA SER A 186 14.00 2.34 19.02
C SER A 186 15.17 1.41 18.74
N LEU A 187 14.99 0.43 17.84
CA LEU A 187 16.00 -0.54 17.42
C LEU A 187 16.91 -0.02 16.30
N GLY A 188 16.42 0.91 15.47
CA GLY A 188 17.14 1.41 14.31
C GLY A 188 17.39 0.37 13.21
N ILE A 189 16.67 -0.76 13.24
CA ILE A 189 16.77 -1.82 12.21
C ILE A 189 15.78 -1.58 11.07
N THR A 190 16.05 -2.19 9.92
CA THR A 190 15.21 -2.08 8.73
C THR A 190 14.03 -3.05 8.80
N PHE A 191 12.81 -2.57 8.54
CA PHE A 191 11.62 -3.41 8.42
C PHE A 191 11.15 -3.46 6.98
N VAL A 192 10.86 -4.67 6.49
CA VAL A 192 10.12 -4.90 5.24
C VAL A 192 8.80 -5.54 5.62
N PHE A 193 7.73 -4.80 5.43
CA PHE A 193 6.38 -5.16 5.87
C PHE A 193 5.50 -5.44 4.66
N VAL A 194 4.77 -6.54 4.68
CA VAL A 194 3.79 -6.90 3.65
C VAL A 194 2.40 -6.73 4.23
N THR A 195 1.55 -6.02 3.52
CA THR A 195 0.12 -5.89 3.84
C THR A 195 -0.71 -5.66 2.58
N HIS A 196 -2.02 -5.86 2.69
CA HIS A 196 -3.02 -5.40 1.75
C HIS A 196 -3.87 -4.26 2.33
N ASP A 197 -3.62 -3.86 3.58
CA ASP A 197 -4.31 -2.79 4.27
C ASP A 197 -3.60 -1.45 4.02
N GLN A 198 -4.33 -0.51 3.42
CA GLN A 198 -3.82 0.80 3.04
C GLN A 198 -3.55 1.68 4.28
N GLU A 199 -4.39 1.57 5.33
CA GLU A 199 -4.23 2.34 6.57
C GLU A 199 -2.93 1.95 7.27
N GLU A 200 -2.61 0.65 7.31
CA GLU A 200 -1.32 0.16 7.83
C GLU A 200 -0.14 0.77 7.08
N ALA A 201 -0.17 0.71 5.74
CA ALA A 201 0.89 1.23 4.91
C ALA A 201 1.08 2.75 5.09
N LEU A 202 -0.01 3.53 5.05
CA LEU A 202 0.04 4.98 5.18
C LEU A 202 0.50 5.45 6.57
N THR A 203 0.12 4.71 7.64
CA THR A 203 0.41 5.09 9.03
C THR A 203 1.84 4.74 9.46
N MET A 204 2.35 3.59 9.03
CA MET A 204 3.56 3.02 9.60
C MET A 204 4.81 3.30 8.76
N SER A 205 4.69 3.42 7.45
CA SER A 205 5.83 3.39 6.54
C SER A 205 6.60 4.71 6.47
N ASP A 206 7.89 4.59 6.21
CA ASP A 206 8.71 5.70 5.67
C ASP A 206 8.59 5.75 4.15
N ARG A 207 8.50 4.57 3.50
CA ARG A 207 8.21 4.42 2.07
C ARG A 207 7.25 3.25 1.83
N ILE A 208 6.40 3.42 0.82
CA ILE A 208 5.47 2.41 0.33
C ILE A 208 5.89 2.02 -1.09
N VAL A 209 5.90 0.73 -1.35
CA VAL A 209 6.05 0.12 -2.67
C VAL A 209 4.70 -0.44 -3.07
N VAL A 210 4.01 0.23 -3.97
CA VAL A 210 2.71 -0.24 -4.50
C VAL A 210 2.97 -1.25 -5.61
N MET A 211 2.41 -2.44 -5.46
CA MET A 211 2.57 -3.55 -6.39
C MET A 211 1.24 -3.94 -7.04
N ASN A 212 1.28 -4.24 -8.33
CA ASN A 212 0.13 -4.71 -9.08
C ASN A 212 0.56 -5.69 -10.18
N LYS A 213 -0.11 -6.83 -10.31
CA LYS A 213 0.14 -7.85 -11.37
C LYS A 213 1.64 -8.13 -11.60
N GLY A 214 2.41 -8.23 -10.51
CA GLY A 214 3.86 -8.50 -10.53
C GLY A 214 4.76 -7.30 -10.82
N ASN A 215 4.21 -6.11 -11.05
CA ASN A 215 4.97 -4.87 -11.28
C ASN A 215 5.08 -4.03 -10.01
N LEU A 216 6.11 -3.17 -9.94
CA LEU A 216 6.16 -2.05 -9.02
C LEU A 216 5.52 -0.82 -9.70
N GLU A 217 4.32 -0.44 -9.28
CA GLU A 217 3.57 0.67 -9.86
C GLU A 217 4.14 2.03 -9.44
N GLN A 218 4.38 2.17 -8.14
CA GLN A 218 4.93 3.41 -7.57
C GLN A 218 5.69 3.13 -6.28
N ILE A 219 6.78 3.85 -6.07
CA ILE A 219 7.53 3.89 -4.82
C ILE A 219 7.58 5.33 -4.35
N GLY A 220 7.20 5.59 -3.10
CA GLY A 220 7.20 6.94 -2.53
C GLY A 220 6.91 6.94 -1.03
N THR A 221 6.97 8.12 -0.42
CA THR A 221 6.48 8.33 0.94
C THR A 221 4.95 8.15 0.99
N PRO A 222 4.35 7.88 2.16
CA PRO A 222 2.90 7.82 2.30
C PRO A 222 2.17 9.02 1.69
N LYS A 223 2.72 10.21 1.88
CA LYS A 223 2.16 11.46 1.33
C LYS A 223 2.21 11.48 -0.20
N GLU A 224 3.35 11.14 -0.81
CA GLU A 224 3.48 11.09 -2.27
C GLU A 224 2.55 10.05 -2.89
N ILE A 225 2.41 8.87 -2.28
CA ILE A 225 1.53 7.80 -2.79
C ILE A 225 0.06 8.24 -2.74
N TYR A 226 -0.36 8.96 -1.69
CA TYR A 226 -1.74 9.41 -1.51
C TYR A 226 -2.07 10.67 -2.33
N GLU A 227 -1.21 11.71 -2.24
CA GLU A 227 -1.46 13.03 -2.85
C GLU A 227 -1.01 13.12 -4.31
N GLN A 228 -0.05 12.28 -4.76
CA GLN A 228 0.56 12.33 -6.09
C GLN A 228 0.63 10.93 -6.72
N PRO A 229 -0.51 10.24 -6.90
CA PRO A 229 -0.54 8.96 -7.57
C PRO A 229 -0.06 9.11 -9.03
N LYS A 230 0.78 8.18 -9.49
CA LYS A 230 1.36 8.21 -10.85
C LYS A 230 0.50 7.50 -11.88
N THR A 231 -0.35 6.58 -11.46
CA THR A 231 -1.21 5.79 -12.33
C THR A 231 -2.65 5.78 -11.82
N LYS A 232 -3.61 5.56 -12.71
CA LYS A 232 -5.01 5.35 -12.35
C LYS A 232 -5.16 4.26 -11.30
N PHE A 233 -4.39 3.16 -11.45
CA PHE A 233 -4.41 2.06 -10.47
C PHE A 233 -4.03 2.54 -9.08
N VAL A 234 -2.93 3.28 -8.93
CA VAL A 234 -2.51 3.78 -7.60
C VAL A 234 -3.54 4.76 -7.03
N ALA A 235 -4.10 5.64 -7.87
CA ALA A 235 -5.13 6.59 -7.46
C ALA A 235 -6.40 5.91 -6.93
N ASP A 236 -6.84 4.84 -7.58
CA ASP A 236 -8.04 4.07 -7.23
C ASP A 236 -7.77 3.10 -6.06
N PHE A 237 -6.60 2.47 -6.06
CA PHE A 237 -6.24 1.51 -5.02
C PHE A 237 -5.94 2.16 -3.67
N ILE A 238 -5.41 3.39 -3.61
CA ILE A 238 -5.03 4.08 -2.37
C ILE A 238 -6.09 5.09 -1.96
N GLY A 239 -6.94 4.71 -1.03
CA GLY A 239 -8.03 5.54 -0.54
C GLY A 239 -9.17 5.69 -1.55
N GLU A 240 -10.13 6.54 -1.21
CA GLU A 240 -11.21 6.90 -2.14
C GLU A 240 -10.78 8.03 -3.07
N SER A 241 -11.19 7.97 -4.33
CA SER A 241 -10.88 8.97 -5.36
C SER A 241 -12.07 9.25 -6.23
N ASN A 242 -12.17 10.47 -6.75
CA ASN A 242 -12.93 10.80 -7.93
C ASN A 242 -11.96 10.79 -9.11
N ILE A 243 -12.15 9.89 -10.06
CA ILE A 243 -11.29 9.76 -11.25
C ILE A 243 -12.16 9.97 -12.48
N PHE A 244 -11.79 10.96 -13.29
CA PHE A 244 -12.49 11.34 -14.50
C PHE A 244 -11.56 11.23 -15.70
N GLU A 245 -12.13 10.90 -16.85
CA GLU A 245 -11.45 11.02 -18.13
C GLU A 245 -11.71 12.42 -18.71
N ALA A 246 -10.69 13.06 -19.24
CA ALA A 246 -10.78 14.39 -19.83
C ALA A 246 -9.80 14.57 -20.99
N SER A 247 -10.11 15.51 -21.87
CA SER A 247 -9.21 15.95 -22.94
C SER A 247 -8.59 17.31 -22.58
N VAL A 248 -7.30 17.48 -22.82
CA VAL A 248 -6.61 18.75 -22.63
C VAL A 248 -7.02 19.73 -23.74
N VAL A 249 -7.69 20.83 -23.34
CA VAL A 249 -8.16 21.85 -24.31
C VAL A 249 -7.14 22.99 -24.43
N ALA A 250 -6.58 23.44 -23.32
CA ALA A 250 -5.57 24.49 -23.30
C ALA A 250 -4.54 24.21 -22.19
N ASN A 251 -3.31 24.64 -22.47
CA ASN A 251 -2.19 24.53 -21.55
C ASN A 251 -1.61 25.96 -21.38
N GLU A 252 -1.88 26.59 -20.23
CA GLU A 252 -1.43 27.92 -19.90
C GLU A 252 -0.38 27.84 -18.77
N GLU A 253 0.90 27.78 -19.16
CA GLU A 253 2.06 27.64 -18.25
C GLU A 253 2.01 26.33 -17.44
N GLU A 254 1.48 26.35 -16.23
CA GLU A 254 1.35 25.20 -15.33
C GLU A 254 -0.12 24.77 -15.11
N THR A 255 -1.08 25.54 -15.64
CA THR A 255 -2.51 25.25 -15.47
C THR A 255 -3.11 24.73 -16.76
N LEU A 256 -3.72 23.56 -16.71
CA LEU A 256 -4.45 22.96 -17.80
C LEU A 256 -5.94 23.25 -17.70
N THR A 257 -6.54 23.62 -18.82
CA THR A 257 -8.00 23.58 -18.98
C THR A 257 -8.37 22.25 -19.62
N LEU A 258 -9.24 21.52 -18.97
CA LEU A 258 -9.60 20.14 -19.29
C LEU A 258 -11.10 20.07 -19.62
N MET A 259 -11.44 19.39 -20.71
CA MET A 259 -12.80 19.12 -21.12
C MET A 259 -13.18 17.73 -20.67
N MET A 260 -14.17 17.64 -19.78
CA MET A 260 -14.86 16.43 -19.45
C MET A 260 -16.19 16.38 -20.21
N GLU A 261 -16.84 15.21 -20.29
CA GLU A 261 -18.16 15.07 -20.91
C GLU A 261 -19.20 16.02 -20.29
N ASN A 262 -19.10 16.31 -19.00
CA ASN A 262 -20.03 17.12 -18.22
C ASN A 262 -19.62 18.57 -18.01
N GLY A 263 -18.51 19.03 -18.61
CA GLY A 263 -18.07 20.42 -18.48
C GLY A 263 -16.55 20.60 -18.43
N HIS A 264 -16.15 21.85 -18.30
CA HIS A 264 -14.74 22.24 -18.18
C HIS A 264 -14.31 22.26 -16.72
N VAL A 265 -13.06 21.88 -16.50
CA VAL A 265 -12.39 21.95 -15.19
C VAL A 265 -10.95 22.40 -15.36
N LYS A 266 -10.32 22.85 -14.27
CA LYS A 266 -8.91 23.24 -14.25
C LYS A 266 -8.11 22.36 -13.28
N ALA A 267 -6.84 22.12 -13.65
CA ALA A 267 -5.88 21.44 -12.78
C ALA A 267 -4.45 21.85 -13.16
N ASN A 268 -3.53 21.76 -12.21
CA ASN A 268 -2.12 21.98 -12.50
C ASN A 268 -1.48 20.72 -13.10
N GLY A 269 -0.66 20.91 -14.13
CA GLY A 269 0.06 19.81 -14.77
C GLY A 269 1.02 20.31 -15.83
N THR A 270 2.13 19.62 -16.03
CA THR A 270 3.15 19.91 -17.03
C THR A 270 3.43 18.68 -17.88
N GLY A 271 3.84 18.91 -19.14
CA GLY A 271 4.21 17.81 -20.06
C GLY A 271 3.06 17.20 -20.85
N PHE A 272 1.83 17.73 -20.71
CA PHE A 272 0.65 17.28 -21.45
C PHE A 272 0.46 18.09 -22.74
N LYS A 273 -0.04 17.44 -23.79
CA LYS A 273 -0.32 18.06 -25.09
C LYS A 273 -1.81 18.40 -25.23
N ASN A 274 -2.11 19.42 -26.04
CA ASN A 274 -3.51 19.67 -26.42
C ASN A 274 -4.10 18.44 -27.12
N GLU A 275 -5.38 18.19 -26.88
CA GLU A 275 -6.15 17.03 -27.36
C GLU A 275 -5.72 15.68 -26.75
N GLU A 276 -4.75 15.67 -25.82
CA GLU A 276 -4.38 14.45 -25.11
C GLU A 276 -5.49 14.04 -24.13
N ILE A 277 -5.81 12.75 -24.13
CA ILE A 277 -6.75 12.18 -23.15
C ILE A 277 -5.97 11.84 -21.88
N VAL A 278 -6.47 12.29 -20.75
CA VAL A 278 -5.83 12.16 -19.44
C VAL A 278 -6.85 11.70 -18.40
N TYR A 279 -6.33 11.15 -17.30
CA TYR A 279 -7.14 10.96 -16.08
C TYR A 279 -6.91 12.12 -15.13
N ILE A 280 -8.00 12.64 -14.55
CA ILE A 280 -7.99 13.61 -13.45
C ILE A 280 -8.40 12.87 -12.19
N CYS A 281 -7.55 12.91 -11.16
CA CYS A 281 -7.87 12.37 -9.84
C CYS A 281 -8.05 13.50 -8.84
N VAL A 282 -9.19 13.54 -8.16
CA VAL A 282 -9.46 14.46 -7.07
C VAL A 282 -9.94 13.68 -5.85
N ARG A 283 -9.27 13.86 -4.71
CA ARG A 283 -9.70 13.23 -3.46
C ARG A 283 -11.01 13.82 -2.98
N PRO A 284 -11.94 13.02 -2.41
CA PRO A 284 -13.25 13.48 -1.96
C PRO A 284 -13.21 14.67 -0.99
N GLU A 285 -12.19 14.76 -0.14
CA GLU A 285 -11.98 15.88 0.79
C GLU A 285 -11.48 17.17 0.13
N ASN A 286 -11.01 17.09 -1.11
CA ASN A 286 -10.55 18.25 -1.88
C ASN A 286 -11.63 18.79 -2.83
N VAL A 287 -12.75 18.09 -2.99
CA VAL A 287 -13.87 18.55 -3.81
C VAL A 287 -14.72 19.54 -3.02
N ARG A 288 -15.06 20.65 -3.65
CA ARG A 288 -15.94 21.70 -3.11
C ARG A 288 -17.27 21.72 -3.84
N ILE A 289 -18.32 21.95 -3.09
CA ILE A 289 -19.70 22.06 -3.58
C ILE A 289 -20.23 23.45 -3.27
N THR A 290 -20.79 24.13 -4.27
CA THR A 290 -21.41 25.45 -4.09
C THR A 290 -22.64 25.61 -5.00
N LYS A 291 -23.56 26.53 -4.64
CA LYS A 291 -24.64 26.98 -5.52
C LYS A 291 -24.18 28.10 -6.47
N GLU A 292 -23.05 28.74 -6.17
CA GLU A 292 -22.49 29.82 -6.98
C GLU A 292 -21.66 29.28 -8.14
N ILE A 293 -21.50 30.06 -9.20
CA ILE A 293 -20.64 29.73 -10.34
C ILE A 293 -19.20 29.96 -9.92
N VAL A 294 -18.35 28.97 -10.19
CA VAL A 294 -16.91 29.04 -9.92
C VAL A 294 -16.17 29.26 -11.24
N GLU A 295 -15.33 30.30 -11.29
CA GLU A 295 -14.54 30.63 -12.50
C GLU A 295 -13.64 29.46 -12.91
N GLY A 296 -13.71 29.11 -14.19
CA GLY A 296 -12.92 28.00 -14.75
C GLY A 296 -13.49 26.60 -14.50
N PHE A 297 -14.66 26.49 -13.83
CA PHE A 297 -15.35 25.22 -13.60
C PHE A 297 -16.81 25.34 -14.07
N THR A 298 -17.23 24.39 -14.91
CA THR A 298 -18.63 24.28 -15.36
C THR A 298 -19.26 22.95 -15.00
N LEU A 299 -18.56 22.13 -14.19
CA LEU A 299 -19.03 20.83 -13.74
C LEU A 299 -20.19 20.99 -12.77
N LYS A 300 -21.33 20.35 -13.09
CA LYS A 300 -22.54 20.39 -12.29
C LYS A 300 -23.09 19.00 -12.06
N GLY A 301 -23.78 18.84 -10.93
CA GLY A 301 -24.44 17.57 -10.61
C GLY A 301 -25.59 17.77 -9.63
N PHE A 302 -26.34 16.70 -9.40
CA PHE A 302 -27.46 16.68 -8.47
C PHE A 302 -27.06 15.94 -7.20
N VAL A 303 -27.34 16.53 -6.04
CA VAL A 303 -27.15 15.85 -4.75
C VAL A 303 -28.07 14.64 -4.69
N ALA A 304 -27.48 13.44 -4.70
CA ALA A 304 -28.21 12.17 -4.68
C ALA A 304 -28.42 11.66 -3.26
N ASP A 305 -27.41 11.79 -2.39
CA ASP A 305 -27.48 11.28 -1.02
C ASP A 305 -26.48 12.02 -0.12
N GLN A 306 -26.73 11.96 1.20
CA GLN A 306 -25.81 12.45 2.24
C GLN A 306 -25.71 11.44 3.38
N ILE A 307 -24.52 10.90 3.59
CA ILE A 307 -24.24 9.84 4.54
C ILE A 307 -23.39 10.39 5.69
N TYR A 308 -23.93 10.38 6.90
CA TYR A 308 -23.19 10.73 8.10
C TYR A 308 -22.34 9.55 8.58
N ALA A 309 -21.01 9.70 8.50
CA ALA A 309 -20.06 8.68 8.92
C ALA A 309 -19.25 9.09 10.17
N GLY A 310 -19.89 9.75 11.12
CA GLY A 310 -19.25 10.19 12.38
C GLY A 310 -18.39 11.44 12.20
N SER A 311 -17.14 11.28 11.85
CA SER A 311 -16.19 12.40 11.65
C SER A 311 -16.30 13.09 10.30
N VAL A 312 -17.04 12.50 9.35
CA VAL A 312 -17.16 12.97 7.96
C VAL A 312 -18.62 12.92 7.53
N MET A 313 -19.09 13.93 6.81
CA MET A 313 -20.31 13.91 6.01
C MET A 313 -19.95 13.59 4.56
N ARG A 314 -20.39 12.45 4.05
CA ARG A 314 -20.18 12.06 2.65
C ARG A 314 -21.39 12.47 1.83
N THR A 315 -21.19 13.33 0.84
CA THR A 315 -22.21 13.72 -0.13
C THR A 315 -21.93 12.99 -1.44
N ILE A 316 -22.96 12.36 -1.99
CA ILE A 316 -22.93 11.67 -3.28
C ILE A 316 -23.65 12.58 -4.30
N ILE A 317 -22.97 12.88 -5.40
CA ILE A 317 -23.49 13.73 -6.46
C ILE A 317 -23.49 12.93 -7.76
N HIS A 318 -24.64 12.93 -8.46
CA HIS A 318 -24.75 12.33 -9.79
C HIS A 318 -24.52 13.40 -10.85
N LEU A 319 -23.63 13.14 -11.78
CA LEU A 319 -23.41 13.94 -12.97
C LEU A 319 -24.44 13.56 -14.07
N PRO A 320 -24.70 14.42 -15.06
CA PRO A 320 -25.65 14.16 -16.13
C PRO A 320 -25.36 12.90 -16.98
N ASN A 321 -24.09 12.50 -17.11
CA ASN A 321 -23.67 11.29 -17.82
C ASN A 321 -23.79 10.01 -16.99
N GLY A 322 -24.20 10.10 -15.72
CA GLY A 322 -24.31 8.98 -14.79
C GLY A 322 -23.09 8.74 -13.90
N ASP A 323 -21.99 9.47 -14.09
CA ASP A 323 -20.85 9.42 -13.20
C ASP A 323 -21.21 9.87 -11.79
N VAL A 324 -20.47 9.40 -10.80
CA VAL A 324 -20.67 9.70 -9.39
C VAL A 324 -19.50 10.46 -8.83
N VAL A 325 -19.77 11.60 -8.22
CA VAL A 325 -18.79 12.39 -7.47
C VAL A 325 -19.02 12.21 -5.98
N LYS A 326 -17.99 11.80 -5.26
CA LYS A 326 -17.97 11.70 -3.80
C LYS A 326 -17.34 12.93 -3.21
N VAL A 327 -17.95 13.52 -2.22
CA VAL A 327 -17.45 14.71 -1.53
C VAL A 327 -17.46 14.46 -0.03
N ASN A 328 -16.34 14.64 0.63
CA ASN A 328 -16.21 14.49 2.07
C ASN A 328 -16.06 15.87 2.71
N THR A 329 -17.05 16.27 3.53
CA THR A 329 -17.07 17.54 4.26
C THR A 329 -17.10 17.32 5.76
N HIS A 330 -16.90 18.39 6.52
CA HIS A 330 -17.04 18.33 7.97
C HIS A 330 -18.51 18.19 8.37
N PRO A 331 -18.89 17.36 9.35
CA PRO A 331 -20.29 17.13 9.75
C PRO A 331 -21.04 18.35 10.26
N MET A 332 -20.34 19.43 10.60
CA MET A 332 -20.93 20.71 11.08
C MET A 332 -21.39 21.62 9.93
N GLU A 333 -21.08 21.28 8.67
CA GLU A 333 -21.55 22.05 7.52
C GLU A 333 -23.08 21.84 7.33
N THR A 334 -23.74 22.89 6.81
CA THR A 334 -25.18 22.82 6.58
C THR A 334 -25.48 21.74 5.55
N PRO A 335 -26.38 20.79 5.86
CA PRO A 335 -26.78 19.76 4.91
C PRO A 335 -27.33 20.37 3.62
N LEU A 336 -27.00 19.79 2.49
CA LEU A 336 -27.55 20.15 1.19
C LEU A 336 -28.89 19.45 1.01
N GLU A 337 -29.78 20.08 0.28
CA GLU A 337 -31.08 19.47 -0.06
C GLU A 337 -30.88 18.40 -1.15
N ILE A 338 -31.38 17.18 -0.91
CA ILE A 338 -31.35 16.10 -1.90
C ILE A 338 -32.11 16.52 -3.15
N GLY A 339 -31.56 16.26 -4.32
CA GLY A 339 -32.08 16.69 -5.61
C GLY A 339 -31.69 18.11 -6.03
N SER A 340 -30.99 18.87 -5.14
CA SER A 340 -30.53 20.21 -5.51
C SER A 340 -29.37 20.14 -6.52
N LEU A 341 -29.40 21.07 -7.50
CA LEU A 341 -28.29 21.26 -8.44
C LEU A 341 -27.14 22.02 -7.77
N VAL A 342 -25.94 21.52 -7.92
CA VAL A 342 -24.74 22.12 -7.35
C VAL A 342 -23.62 22.25 -8.39
N ASN A 343 -22.76 23.25 -8.24
CA ASN A 343 -21.51 23.38 -8.97
C ASN A 343 -20.40 22.66 -8.19
N ILE A 344 -19.52 21.98 -8.91
CA ILE A 344 -18.44 21.18 -8.36
C ILE A 344 -17.12 21.80 -8.80
N SER A 345 -16.21 21.97 -7.86
CA SER A 345 -14.89 22.54 -8.09
C SER A 345 -13.87 22.00 -7.09
N TRP A 346 -12.61 22.37 -7.28
CA TRP A 346 -11.49 22.08 -6.40
C TRP A 346 -10.37 23.11 -6.57
N ASP A 347 -9.42 23.14 -5.66
CA ASP A 347 -8.20 23.91 -5.87
C ASP A 347 -7.34 23.20 -6.94
N VAL A 348 -6.88 23.97 -7.93
CA VAL A 348 -6.17 23.42 -9.11
C VAL A 348 -4.93 22.57 -8.77
N ASP A 349 -4.27 22.87 -7.62
CA ASP A 349 -3.14 22.11 -7.08
C ASP A 349 -3.53 20.83 -6.35
N LYS A 350 -4.82 20.56 -6.16
CA LYS A 350 -5.38 19.36 -5.52
C LYS A 350 -5.88 18.31 -6.49
N ALA A 351 -5.91 18.62 -7.76
CA ALA A 351 -6.19 17.65 -8.80
C ALA A 351 -4.87 17.09 -9.36
N VAL A 352 -4.79 15.79 -9.50
CA VAL A 352 -3.64 15.10 -10.08
C VAL A 352 -4.00 14.63 -11.48
N ILE A 353 -3.17 15.01 -12.47
CA ILE A 353 -3.36 14.59 -13.84
C ILE A 353 -2.41 13.42 -14.15
N MET A 354 -2.93 12.39 -14.76
CA MET A 354 -2.21 11.19 -15.12
C MET A 354 -2.40 10.89 -16.61
N HIS A 355 -1.33 10.45 -17.26
CA HIS A 355 -1.43 9.96 -18.64
C HIS A 355 -2.32 8.71 -18.70
N THR A 356 -3.09 8.58 -19.77
CA THR A 356 -3.75 7.31 -20.08
C THR A 356 -2.65 6.38 -20.61
N THR A 357 -2.44 5.26 -19.96
CA THR A 357 -1.53 4.22 -20.47
C THR A 357 -2.26 3.45 -21.58
N GLU A 358 -1.50 2.88 -22.55
CA GLU A 358 -2.05 2.05 -23.62
C GLU A 358 -2.83 0.82 -23.11
N ASP A 359 -2.71 0.50 -21.82
CA ASP A 359 -3.43 -0.58 -21.13
C ASP A 359 -4.96 -0.38 -21.11
N THR A 360 -5.47 0.84 -21.33
CA THR A 360 -6.92 1.10 -21.36
C THR A 360 -7.65 0.41 -22.52
N VAL A 361 -6.99 0.20 -23.64
CA VAL A 361 -7.52 -0.57 -24.77
C VAL A 361 -7.51 -2.06 -24.46
N TYR A 362 -6.47 -2.55 -23.79
CA TYR A 362 -6.38 -3.95 -23.34
C TYR A 362 -7.37 -4.26 -22.23
N ASP A 363 -7.54 -3.39 -21.25
CA ASP A 363 -8.56 -3.55 -20.18
C ASP A 363 -9.98 -3.56 -20.75
N ALA A 364 -10.29 -2.72 -21.74
CA ALA A 364 -11.59 -2.73 -22.44
C ALA A 364 -11.82 -4.02 -23.22
N ILE A 365 -10.79 -4.64 -23.76
CA ILE A 365 -10.85 -5.93 -24.45
C ILE A 365 -11.00 -7.08 -23.43
N GLU A 366 -10.26 -7.06 -22.33
CA GLU A 366 -10.25 -8.09 -21.30
C GLU A 366 -11.58 -8.11 -20.50
N PHE A 367 -12.20 -6.95 -20.30
CA PHE A 367 -13.55 -6.84 -19.70
C PHE A 367 -14.70 -7.08 -20.69
N GLY A 368 -14.42 -7.48 -21.93
CA GLY A 368 -15.44 -7.87 -22.91
C GLY A 368 -16.31 -6.73 -23.44
N LEU A 369 -15.95 -5.48 -23.18
CA LEU A 369 -16.71 -4.29 -23.65
C LEU A 369 -16.57 -4.04 -25.17
N LEU A 370 -15.62 -4.65 -25.85
CA LEU A 370 -15.41 -4.58 -27.30
C LEU A 370 -15.88 -5.82 -28.06
N ASN A 371 -16.49 -6.80 -27.43
CA ASN A 371 -17.00 -8.01 -28.07
C ASN A 371 -18.48 -7.92 -28.50
N SER A 372 -19.02 -6.75 -28.75
CA SER A 372 -20.35 -6.59 -29.38
C SER A 372 -20.25 -6.32 -30.87
N GLN A 373 -19.55 -7.15 -31.62
CA GLN A 373 -19.94 -7.44 -33.00
C GLN A 373 -20.90 -8.64 -33.00
N GLY A 374 -22.08 -8.41 -32.42
CA GLY A 374 -23.23 -9.25 -32.63
C GLY A 374 -23.67 -9.18 -34.07
N GLY A 375 -23.38 -10.20 -34.84
CA GLY A 375 -23.94 -10.36 -36.16
C GLY A 375 -25.45 -10.31 -36.12
N LEU A 376 -26.02 -9.38 -36.88
CA LEU A 376 -27.40 -9.43 -37.33
C LEU A 376 -27.53 -10.68 -38.22
N GLU A 377 -27.93 -11.81 -37.66
CA GLU A 377 -28.54 -12.88 -38.44
C GLU A 377 -29.98 -12.42 -38.84
N VAL A 378 -30.07 -11.94 -40.06
CA VAL A 378 -31.35 -11.84 -40.76
C VAL A 378 -31.86 -13.25 -41.02
N ASN A 379 -32.77 -13.72 -40.24
CA ASN A 379 -33.57 -14.91 -40.57
C ASN A 379 -34.67 -14.52 -41.57
N GLU A 380 -34.40 -14.72 -42.85
CA GLU A 380 -35.42 -15.00 -43.85
C GLU A 380 -35.83 -16.48 -43.77
N LYS A 381 -36.98 -16.74 -43.18
CA LYS A 381 -38.03 -17.64 -43.72
C LYS A 381 -39.22 -17.70 -42.78
#